data_97610bd4a1e3ed3cc519185eb3572e06
#
_entry.id   97610bd4a1e3ed3cc519185eb3572e06
#
_cell.length_a   1.000
_cell.length_b   1.000
_cell.length_c   1.000
_cell.angle_alpha   90.00
_cell.angle_beta   90.00
_cell.angle_gamma   90.00
#
_symmetry.space_group_name_H-M   'P 1'
#
loop_
_entity.id
_entity.type
_entity.pdbx_description
1 polymer ?
#
loop_
_entity_poly.entity_id
_entity_poly.type
_entity_poly.pdbx_seq_one_letter_code
_entity_poly.pdbx_strand_id
1 'polypeptide(L)'
;MTDGGTIRLISGTERQDTGAGTRIVRWDRFEQGESERSLPRLVAEDWRALRGEYLRWIGETGTADIRERLRLPIGPSVWWMTLMAEKSPMKSRTIYRVMKLRALEKLCAAENISAIDCRINDKAARQVIADWCAKTGIGFTGARGGNGPAETTGNRLRFLPHPLRGLIWLISRWWQRAVPARGGVNEISGKPEIAIATYFPNCDMEKLRVGAFRSAYWQELHQLLEAGGRNLMWIWFYAPSDAVSFREARTHRNACNKAGGNQKFMLAEEVFSPTVMLRALWLFLILCLRSIGLMRSCGTARIEGSDLALGPVLKEDWKTSLRGIVAAEAAWYIALFDALARKTAPQTGLYVFENQNWESALVDSWRKAGTKKILAHQHEAIKPLNLRLFEDKAAFEHDGPAAKPFPDRLAVGSKTAIARLREGGWPENRITPVESLRFKNAGSGTAVERQGDALLLIAGYLPSETQVMLDIAATASEQFSEAGIERIIVKPHPFLPVENFIAARDFAIDVTISTENLEDLWDGARLVFTANSTAAVFDAMAAGLPVCVCAPDDDLNLSPALGIDAVRLIGSGTELSAAAQDLPPVTAPPSFLESSDLKRWSALLAETP
;
A
#
# COMPACT_ATOMS: atom_id res chain seq x y z
N MET A 1 -16.14 42.40 14.71
CA MET A 1 -15.22 41.55 13.91
C MET A 1 -14.33 40.87 14.90
N THR A 2 -14.54 39.58 15.15
CA THR A 2 -13.64 38.79 16.00
C THR A 2 -12.29 38.72 15.29
N ASP A 3 -11.22 39.14 15.98
CA ASP A 3 -9.85 39.05 15.49
C ASP A 3 -9.53 37.59 15.16
N GLY A 4 -9.65 37.21 13.88
CA GLY A 4 -9.37 35.85 13.42
C GLY A 4 -7.86 35.61 13.38
N GLY A 5 -7.42 34.41 13.78
CA GLY A 5 -6.00 34.06 13.83
C GLY A 5 -5.33 34.03 12.44
N THR A 6 -4.04 34.23 12.41
CA THR A 6 -3.21 34.06 11.20
C THR A 6 -2.33 32.84 11.34
N ILE A 7 -2.26 32.01 10.27
CA ILE A 7 -1.32 30.89 10.21
C ILE A 7 -0.29 31.10 9.11
N ARG A 8 0.93 30.61 9.36
CA ARG A 8 1.97 30.45 8.35
C ARG A 8 2.18 28.97 8.06
N LEU A 9 1.82 28.54 6.86
CA LEU A 9 1.98 27.18 6.37
C LEU A 9 3.34 27.03 5.69
N ILE A 10 4.19 26.15 6.22
CA ILE A 10 5.59 26.00 5.77
C ILE A 10 5.96 24.55 5.44
N SER A 11 6.94 24.39 4.52
CA SER A 11 7.64 23.13 4.25
C SER A 11 9.06 23.16 4.81
N GLY A 12 9.57 22.00 5.24
CA GLY A 12 10.95 21.83 5.72
C GLY A 12 11.17 22.19 7.18
N THR A 13 12.45 22.33 7.55
CA THR A 13 12.92 22.50 8.94
C THR A 13 13.14 23.96 9.34
N GLU A 14 13.04 24.91 8.43
CA GLU A 14 13.34 26.31 8.73
C GLU A 14 12.47 26.84 9.89
N ARG A 15 13.10 27.21 10.99
CA ARG A 15 12.48 28.06 12.03
C ARG A 15 12.46 29.48 11.48
N GLN A 16 11.31 29.95 11.05
CA GLN A 16 11.14 31.34 10.66
C GLN A 16 10.58 32.12 11.86
N ASP A 17 11.22 33.23 12.19
CA ASP A 17 10.69 34.20 13.15
C ASP A 17 9.29 34.62 12.69
N THR A 18 8.31 34.28 13.48
CA THR A 18 6.93 34.71 13.28
C THR A 18 6.66 35.92 14.13
N GLY A 19 6.15 36.99 13.52
CA GLY A 19 5.61 38.12 14.30
C GLY A 19 4.55 37.66 15.30
N ALA A 20 4.39 38.42 16.36
CA ALA A 20 3.41 38.12 17.42
C ALA A 20 2.01 37.84 16.82
N GLY A 21 1.41 36.71 17.20
CA GLY A 21 0.05 36.31 16.77
C GLY A 21 -0.03 35.40 15.54
N THR A 22 1.11 35.03 14.90
CA THR A 22 1.11 34.08 13.77
C THR A 22 1.53 32.69 14.23
N ARG A 23 0.64 31.69 14.05
CA ARG A 23 0.93 30.28 14.37
C ARG A 23 1.57 29.57 13.18
N ILE A 24 2.58 28.74 13.44
CA ILE A 24 3.22 27.90 12.42
C ILE A 24 2.41 26.61 12.24
N VAL A 25 2.19 26.24 10.97
CA VAL A 25 1.60 24.95 10.58
C VAL A 25 2.58 24.23 9.64
N ARG A 26 3.04 23.05 10.04
CA ARG A 26 3.96 22.23 9.25
C ARG A 26 3.20 21.42 8.20
N TRP A 27 3.60 21.58 6.94
CA TRP A 27 2.97 20.85 5.82
C TRP A 27 3.48 19.41 5.69
N ASP A 28 4.77 19.21 5.94
CA ASP A 28 5.50 17.98 5.59
C ASP A 28 6.36 17.39 6.73
N ARG A 29 6.18 17.85 7.97
CA ARG A 29 6.91 17.35 9.15
C ARG A 29 5.93 16.84 10.19
N PHE A 30 6.20 15.63 10.74
CA PHE A 30 5.41 15.04 11.81
C PHE A 30 5.69 15.70 13.17
N GLU A 31 6.96 16.02 13.41
CA GLU A 31 7.38 16.78 14.59
C GLU A 31 6.68 18.14 14.66
N GLN A 32 6.26 18.52 15.84
CA GLN A 32 5.70 19.86 16.11
C GLN A 32 6.27 20.43 17.41
N GLY A 33 6.59 21.73 17.39
CA GLY A 33 6.93 22.49 18.59
C GLY A 33 5.69 22.83 19.43
N GLU A 34 5.91 23.36 20.65
CA GLU A 34 4.82 23.69 21.58
C GLU A 34 3.75 24.64 20.99
N SER A 35 4.15 25.60 20.17
CA SER A 35 3.27 26.57 19.51
C SER A 35 2.97 26.26 18.06
N GLU A 36 3.40 25.10 17.55
CA GLU A 36 3.22 24.68 16.17
C GLU A 36 2.07 23.66 16.02
N ARG A 37 1.61 23.45 14.79
CA ARG A 37 0.75 22.32 14.39
C ARG A 37 1.40 21.56 13.24
N SER A 38 1.22 20.26 13.22
CA SER A 38 1.68 19.38 12.16
C SER A 38 0.50 18.78 11.40
N LEU A 39 0.41 19.01 10.10
CA LEU A 39 -0.63 18.37 9.28
C LEU A 39 -0.44 16.85 9.17
N PRO A 40 0.78 16.29 9.03
CA PRO A 40 0.99 14.84 9.17
C PRO A 40 0.42 14.25 10.45
N ARG A 41 0.62 14.92 11.58
CA ARG A 41 0.09 14.49 12.88
C ARG A 41 -1.44 14.57 12.93
N LEU A 42 -2.03 15.68 12.48
CA LEU A 42 -3.49 15.84 12.40
C LEU A 42 -4.13 14.77 11.49
N VAL A 43 -3.47 14.42 10.37
CA VAL A 43 -3.92 13.31 9.51
C VAL A 43 -3.86 11.98 10.24
N ALA A 44 -2.81 11.73 11.05
CA ALA A 44 -2.68 10.51 11.83
C ALA A 44 -3.69 10.45 13.00
N GLU A 45 -4.05 11.56 13.58
CA GLU A 45 -5.05 11.66 14.65
C GLU A 45 -6.48 11.48 14.14
N ASP A 46 -6.86 12.14 13.03
CA ASP A 46 -8.20 12.10 12.43
C ASP A 46 -8.33 11.08 11.28
N TRP A 47 -7.45 10.08 11.22
CA TRP A 47 -7.35 9.16 10.09
C TRP A 47 -8.66 8.45 9.73
N ARG A 48 -9.51 8.13 10.73
CA ARG A 48 -10.79 7.43 10.50
C ARG A 48 -11.76 8.30 9.71
N ALA A 49 -11.96 9.54 10.14
CA ALA A 49 -12.86 10.47 9.47
C ALA A 49 -12.33 10.82 8.06
N LEU A 50 -11.04 11.16 7.96
CA LEU A 50 -10.39 11.49 6.68
C LEU A 50 -10.43 10.33 5.68
N ARG A 51 -10.24 9.09 6.13
CA ARG A 51 -10.40 7.89 5.30
C ARG A 51 -11.83 7.76 4.78
N GLY A 52 -12.81 7.89 5.66
CA GLY A 52 -14.23 7.78 5.30
C GLY A 52 -14.65 8.85 4.29
N GLU A 53 -14.26 10.10 4.51
CA GLU A 53 -14.51 11.22 3.59
C GLU A 53 -13.86 10.96 2.21
N TYR A 54 -12.61 10.48 2.19
CA TYR A 54 -11.89 10.18 0.95
C TYR A 54 -12.55 9.05 0.16
N LEU A 55 -12.91 7.94 0.82
CA LEU A 55 -13.53 6.78 0.16
C LEU A 55 -14.86 7.15 -0.47
N ARG A 56 -15.71 7.90 0.25
CA ARG A 56 -17.00 8.41 -0.26
C ARG A 56 -16.78 9.33 -1.46
N TRP A 57 -15.87 10.28 -1.35
CA TRP A 57 -15.55 11.20 -2.44
C TRP A 57 -15.08 10.49 -3.72
N ILE A 58 -14.26 9.44 -3.61
CA ILE A 58 -13.85 8.64 -4.77
C ILE A 58 -15.04 7.87 -5.34
N GLY A 59 -15.92 7.32 -4.51
CA GLY A 59 -17.17 6.68 -4.93
C GLY A 59 -18.04 7.63 -5.77
N GLU A 60 -18.23 8.85 -5.28
CA GLU A 60 -18.99 9.91 -5.95
C GLU A 60 -18.30 10.45 -7.22
N THR A 61 -16.97 10.52 -7.23
CA THR A 61 -16.19 10.88 -8.44
C THR A 61 -16.41 9.88 -9.56
N GLY A 62 -16.51 8.59 -9.22
CA GLY A 62 -16.78 7.49 -10.15
C GLY A 62 -18.26 7.36 -10.51
N THR A 63 -18.88 8.38 -11.07
CA THR A 63 -20.30 8.35 -11.47
C THR A 63 -20.61 7.22 -12.43
N ALA A 64 -21.89 6.84 -12.54
CA ALA A 64 -22.35 5.81 -13.48
C ALA A 64 -21.94 6.15 -14.93
N ASP A 65 -22.04 7.44 -15.35
CA ASP A 65 -21.60 7.89 -16.67
C ASP A 65 -20.10 7.68 -16.87
N ILE A 66 -19.26 8.05 -15.91
CA ILE A 66 -17.80 7.85 -16.00
C ILE A 66 -17.47 6.37 -16.11
N ARG A 67 -18.09 5.53 -15.27
CA ARG A 67 -17.86 4.08 -15.28
C ARG A 67 -18.27 3.45 -16.61
N GLU A 68 -19.41 3.83 -17.17
CA GLU A 68 -19.90 3.29 -18.44
C GLU A 68 -19.05 3.80 -19.62
N ARG A 69 -18.65 5.06 -19.66
CA ARG A 69 -17.76 5.61 -20.70
C ARG A 69 -16.37 4.99 -20.71
N LEU A 70 -15.87 4.55 -19.53
CA LEU A 70 -14.60 3.86 -19.40
C LEU A 70 -14.72 2.34 -19.56
N ARG A 71 -15.90 1.81 -19.88
CA ARG A 71 -16.09 0.40 -20.20
C ARG A 71 -15.56 0.13 -21.62
N LEU A 72 -14.59 -0.77 -21.72
CA LEU A 72 -14.03 -1.21 -23.00
C LEU A 72 -14.86 -2.40 -23.58
N PRO A 73 -14.63 -2.80 -24.84
CA PRO A 73 -15.33 -3.94 -25.45
C PRO A 73 -15.09 -5.27 -24.70
N ILE A 74 -13.96 -5.39 -24.00
CA ILE A 74 -13.63 -6.51 -23.11
C ILE A 74 -13.08 -5.97 -21.79
N GLY A 75 -13.07 -6.80 -20.76
CA GLY A 75 -12.59 -6.43 -19.43
C GLY A 75 -13.61 -5.66 -18.59
N PRO A 76 -13.22 -5.25 -17.39
CA PRO A 76 -14.05 -4.42 -16.52
C PRO A 76 -14.07 -2.97 -17.00
N SER A 77 -14.88 -2.11 -16.35
CA SER A 77 -14.71 -0.66 -16.51
C SER A 77 -13.32 -0.24 -16.03
N VAL A 78 -12.59 0.48 -16.89
CA VAL A 78 -11.24 0.97 -16.58
C VAL A 78 -11.26 1.97 -15.42
N TRP A 79 -12.41 2.53 -15.05
CA TRP A 79 -12.54 3.31 -13.82
C TRP A 79 -11.90 2.58 -12.63
N TRP A 80 -12.19 1.29 -12.44
CA TRP A 80 -11.69 0.48 -11.33
C TRP A 80 -10.19 0.18 -11.39
N MET A 81 -9.55 0.53 -12.51
CA MET A 81 -8.12 0.37 -12.75
C MET A 81 -7.36 1.72 -12.76
N THR A 82 -8.05 2.84 -12.48
CA THR A 82 -7.44 4.17 -12.35
C THR A 82 -6.74 4.34 -11.00
N LEU A 83 -5.78 5.27 -10.90
CA LEU A 83 -5.13 5.61 -9.62
C LEU A 83 -6.13 6.07 -8.55
N MET A 84 -7.21 6.76 -8.98
CA MET A 84 -8.26 7.20 -8.06
C MET A 84 -9.00 6.02 -7.44
N ALA A 85 -9.46 5.07 -8.25
CA ALA A 85 -10.22 3.91 -7.77
C ALA A 85 -9.33 2.83 -7.14
N GLU A 86 -8.06 2.70 -7.55
CA GLU A 86 -7.08 1.83 -6.91
C GLU A 86 -6.69 2.33 -5.52
N LYS A 87 -6.65 3.65 -5.32
CA LYS A 87 -6.34 4.29 -4.03
C LYS A 87 -5.02 3.82 -3.40
N SER A 88 -4.00 3.58 -4.24
CA SER A 88 -2.70 3.13 -3.78
C SER A 88 -1.82 4.29 -3.30
N PRO A 89 -1.46 4.38 -2.02
CA PRO A 89 -0.55 5.40 -1.53
C PRO A 89 0.86 5.25 -2.10
N MET A 90 1.25 4.04 -2.53
CA MET A 90 2.54 3.77 -3.15
C MET A 90 2.63 4.26 -4.61
N LYS A 91 1.50 4.45 -5.28
CA LYS A 91 1.44 4.88 -6.70
C LYS A 91 1.08 6.35 -6.86
N SER A 92 0.44 6.96 -5.87
CA SER A 92 -0.04 8.35 -5.93
C SER A 92 0.09 9.06 -4.59
N ARG A 93 0.69 10.24 -4.61
CA ARG A 93 0.73 11.16 -3.46
C ARG A 93 -0.56 11.97 -3.30
N THR A 94 -1.52 11.85 -4.22
CA THR A 94 -2.78 12.60 -4.19
C THR A 94 -3.58 12.31 -2.93
N ILE A 95 -3.60 11.06 -2.46
CA ILE A 95 -4.30 10.67 -1.23
C ILE A 95 -3.81 11.52 -0.05
N TYR A 96 -2.51 11.57 0.15
CA TYR A 96 -1.92 12.31 1.26
C TYR A 96 -2.12 13.83 1.13
N ARG A 97 -1.99 14.37 -0.08
CA ARG A 97 -2.28 15.78 -0.37
C ARG A 97 -3.72 16.15 -0.01
N VAL A 98 -4.68 15.32 -0.41
CA VAL A 98 -6.10 15.55 -0.13
C VAL A 98 -6.38 15.48 1.37
N MET A 99 -5.81 14.50 2.08
CA MET A 99 -5.98 14.38 3.53
C MET A 99 -5.37 15.58 4.28
N LYS A 100 -4.16 16.03 3.88
CA LYS A 100 -3.55 17.24 4.46
C LYS A 100 -4.38 18.51 4.20
N LEU A 101 -4.88 18.69 2.98
CA LEU A 101 -5.73 19.83 2.62
C LEU A 101 -7.03 19.81 3.45
N ARG A 102 -7.64 18.64 3.62
CA ARG A 102 -8.85 18.50 4.42
C ARG A 102 -8.58 18.73 5.92
N ALA A 103 -7.46 18.24 6.44
CA ALA A 103 -7.02 18.50 7.81
C ALA A 103 -6.75 20.00 8.04
N LEU A 104 -6.15 20.70 7.06
CA LEU A 104 -5.96 22.16 7.11
C LEU A 104 -7.29 22.90 7.12
N GLU A 105 -8.25 22.52 6.29
CA GLU A 105 -9.58 23.13 6.25
C GLU A 105 -10.29 22.98 7.60
N LYS A 106 -10.25 21.77 8.21
CA LYS A 106 -10.82 21.51 9.54
C LYS A 106 -10.11 22.33 10.64
N LEU A 107 -8.77 22.41 10.60
CA LEU A 107 -7.99 23.21 11.53
C LEU A 107 -8.38 24.69 11.46
N CYS A 108 -8.46 25.25 10.25
CA CYS A 108 -8.81 26.65 10.05
C CYS A 108 -10.23 26.97 10.55
N ALA A 109 -11.17 26.05 10.36
CA ALA A 109 -12.54 26.21 10.88
C ALA A 109 -12.58 26.13 12.41
N ALA A 110 -11.85 25.19 13.03
CA ALA A 110 -11.81 25.01 14.48
C ALA A 110 -11.14 26.19 15.21
N GLU A 111 -10.13 26.80 14.61
CA GLU A 111 -9.35 27.88 15.22
C GLU A 111 -9.74 29.28 14.70
N ASN A 112 -10.82 29.40 13.89
CA ASN A 112 -11.30 30.66 13.29
C ASN A 112 -10.21 31.45 12.57
N ILE A 113 -9.46 30.77 11.70
CA ILE A 113 -8.36 31.38 10.94
C ILE A 113 -8.91 32.32 9.86
N SER A 114 -8.41 33.55 9.87
CA SER A 114 -8.79 34.62 8.91
C SER A 114 -7.75 34.87 7.82
N ALA A 115 -6.50 34.42 8.00
CA ALA A 115 -5.44 34.62 7.01
C ALA A 115 -4.45 33.46 6.99
N ILE A 116 -3.95 33.12 5.78
CA ILE A 116 -2.93 32.07 5.54
C ILE A 116 -1.75 32.66 4.75
N ASP A 117 -0.56 32.65 5.36
CA ASP A 117 0.73 32.87 4.67
C ASP A 117 1.29 31.52 4.22
N CYS A 118 1.07 31.17 2.93
CA CYS A 118 1.35 29.84 2.39
C CYS A 118 2.75 29.79 1.72
N ARG A 119 3.69 29.10 2.35
CA ARG A 119 5.09 28.95 1.90
C ARG A 119 5.48 27.48 1.68
N ILE A 120 4.58 26.69 1.09
CA ILE A 120 4.86 25.29 0.80
C ILE A 120 5.41 25.11 -0.62
N ASN A 121 6.17 24.04 -0.84
CA ASN A 121 6.75 23.73 -2.16
C ASN A 121 5.76 23.08 -3.12
N ASP A 122 4.67 22.48 -2.62
CA ASP A 122 3.65 21.80 -3.42
C ASP A 122 2.78 22.82 -4.19
N LYS A 123 3.07 23.00 -5.48
CA LYS A 123 2.37 23.94 -6.35
C LYS A 123 0.88 23.63 -6.48
N ALA A 124 0.52 22.34 -6.57
CA ALA A 124 -0.88 21.93 -6.74
C ALA A 124 -1.68 22.18 -5.47
N ALA A 125 -1.13 21.86 -4.31
CA ALA A 125 -1.75 22.16 -3.02
C ALA A 125 -1.89 23.67 -2.79
N ARG A 126 -0.86 24.47 -3.09
CA ARG A 126 -0.96 25.95 -3.02
C ARG A 126 -2.10 26.50 -3.86
N GLN A 127 -2.28 25.98 -5.07
CA GLN A 127 -3.38 26.42 -5.95
C GLN A 127 -4.73 26.11 -5.30
N VAL A 128 -4.91 24.91 -4.75
CA VAL A 128 -6.15 24.53 -4.04
C VAL A 128 -6.41 25.45 -2.84
N ILE A 129 -5.38 25.75 -2.04
CA ILE A 129 -5.49 26.64 -0.87
C ILE A 129 -5.86 28.06 -1.31
N ALA A 130 -5.21 28.60 -2.36
CA ALA A 130 -5.51 29.93 -2.88
C ALA A 130 -6.96 30.05 -3.38
N ASP A 131 -7.43 29.06 -4.17
CA ASP A 131 -8.79 29.02 -4.69
C ASP A 131 -9.82 28.88 -3.57
N TRP A 132 -9.52 28.09 -2.53
CA TRP A 132 -10.35 27.94 -1.36
C TRP A 132 -10.43 29.24 -0.52
N CYS A 133 -9.30 29.89 -0.24
CA CYS A 133 -9.24 31.16 0.46
C CYS A 133 -10.04 32.25 -0.28
N ALA A 134 -9.88 32.35 -1.58
CA ALA A 134 -10.64 33.30 -2.42
C ALA A 134 -12.16 33.08 -2.34
N LYS A 135 -12.60 31.81 -2.23
CA LYS A 135 -14.01 31.45 -2.12
C LYS A 135 -14.59 31.76 -0.73
N THR A 136 -13.81 31.52 0.33
CA THR A 136 -14.27 31.62 1.74
C THR A 136 -14.00 32.98 2.38
N GLY A 137 -13.29 33.89 1.68
CA GLY A 137 -12.93 35.22 2.20
C GLY A 137 -11.74 35.18 3.19
N ILE A 138 -11.01 34.07 3.28
CA ILE A 138 -9.78 33.97 4.07
C ILE A 138 -8.67 34.74 3.35
N GLY A 139 -7.92 35.58 4.04
CA GLY A 139 -6.78 36.30 3.48
C GLY A 139 -5.69 35.30 3.03
N PHE A 140 -5.16 35.49 1.81
CA PHE A 140 -4.13 34.58 1.28
C PHE A 140 -2.91 35.36 0.82
N THR A 141 -1.75 34.98 1.36
CA THR A 141 -0.44 35.37 0.83
C THR A 141 0.33 34.10 0.46
N GLY A 142 0.85 34.03 -0.76
CA GLY A 142 1.53 32.85 -1.25
C GLY A 142 2.91 33.19 -1.80
N ALA A 143 3.96 32.66 -1.20
CA ALA A 143 5.30 32.65 -1.75
C ALA A 143 5.75 31.22 -2.04
N ARG A 144 6.73 31.05 -2.95
CA ARG A 144 7.38 29.74 -3.10
C ARG A 144 8.19 29.50 -1.84
N GLY A 145 7.92 28.37 -1.16
CA GLY A 145 8.74 27.92 -0.03
C GLY A 145 10.21 27.75 -0.43
N GLY A 146 11.10 27.72 0.55
CA GLY A 146 12.53 27.49 0.34
C GLY A 146 12.84 26.19 -0.44
N ASN A 147 14.12 25.93 -0.73
CA ASN A 147 14.59 24.80 -1.53
C ASN A 147 14.34 23.44 -0.85
N GLY A 148 13.08 23.02 -0.73
CA GLY A 148 12.75 21.62 -0.49
C GLY A 148 13.13 20.76 -1.70
N PRO A 149 13.39 19.46 -1.53
CA PRO A 149 13.75 18.61 -2.64
C PRO A 149 12.64 18.69 -3.70
N ALA A 150 13.01 19.14 -4.90
CA ALA A 150 12.13 19.09 -6.05
C ALA A 150 11.65 17.63 -6.18
N GLU A 151 10.36 17.43 -6.51
CA GLU A 151 9.85 16.08 -6.81
C GLU A 151 10.75 15.44 -7.88
N THR A 152 11.79 14.73 -7.44
CA THR A 152 12.74 14.00 -8.27
C THR A 152 12.14 12.66 -8.66
N THR A 153 11.03 12.68 -9.33
CA THR A 153 10.67 11.55 -10.15
C THR A 153 11.47 11.66 -11.44
N GLY A 154 12.58 10.93 -11.51
CA GLY A 154 13.51 10.88 -12.65
C GLY A 154 12.93 10.31 -13.94
N ASN A 155 11.75 10.70 -14.30
CA ASN A 155 11.11 10.27 -15.53
C ASN A 155 11.59 11.16 -16.69
N ARG A 156 12.64 10.71 -17.40
CA ARG A 156 13.21 11.36 -18.59
C ARG A 156 12.17 11.61 -19.69
N LEU A 157 10.97 11.04 -19.59
CA LEU A 157 9.89 11.16 -20.57
C LEU A 157 8.82 12.21 -20.16
N ARG A 158 9.02 13.00 -19.11
CA ARG A 158 8.05 13.99 -18.61
C ARG A 158 7.63 15.05 -19.65
N PHE A 159 8.50 15.35 -20.60
CA PHE A 159 8.20 16.30 -21.67
C PHE A 159 7.25 15.75 -22.75
N LEU A 160 7.08 14.43 -22.83
CA LEU A 160 6.20 13.81 -23.82
C LEU A 160 4.72 13.88 -23.41
N PRO A 161 3.78 14.01 -24.36
CA PRO A 161 2.35 13.87 -24.11
C PRO A 161 2.00 12.50 -23.49
N HIS A 162 1.02 12.48 -22.58
CA HIS A 162 0.61 11.25 -21.88
C HIS A 162 0.32 10.05 -22.81
N PRO A 163 -0.40 10.20 -23.94
CA PRO A 163 -0.63 9.05 -24.84
C PRO A 163 0.67 8.46 -25.39
N LEU A 164 1.65 9.30 -25.68
CA LEU A 164 2.95 8.83 -26.19
C LEU A 164 3.74 8.09 -25.11
N ARG A 165 3.69 8.57 -23.86
CA ARG A 165 4.29 7.83 -22.71
C ARG A 165 3.65 6.45 -22.53
N GLY A 166 2.32 6.36 -22.64
CA GLY A 166 1.60 5.09 -22.57
C GLY A 166 1.98 4.13 -23.69
N LEU A 167 2.11 4.62 -24.93
CA LEU A 167 2.55 3.83 -26.07
C LEU A 167 3.97 3.30 -25.89
N ILE A 168 4.91 4.17 -25.49
CA ILE A 168 6.31 3.78 -25.21
C ILE A 168 6.34 2.71 -24.10
N TRP A 169 5.53 2.87 -23.05
CA TRP A 169 5.43 1.87 -21.99
C TRP A 169 4.95 0.50 -22.52
N LEU A 170 3.90 0.46 -23.35
CA LEU A 170 3.38 -0.78 -23.95
C LEU A 170 4.44 -1.47 -24.79
N ILE A 171 5.15 -0.73 -25.65
CA ILE A 171 6.21 -1.29 -26.49
C ILE A 171 7.37 -1.82 -25.63
N SER A 172 7.81 -1.03 -24.63
CA SER A 172 8.85 -1.43 -23.70
C SER A 172 8.47 -2.71 -22.93
N ARG A 173 7.24 -2.78 -22.43
CA ARG A 173 6.73 -3.95 -21.70
C ARG A 173 6.65 -5.19 -22.58
N TRP A 174 6.26 -5.03 -23.85
CA TRP A 174 6.28 -6.11 -24.84
C TRP A 174 7.68 -6.73 -25.00
N TRP A 175 8.69 -5.88 -25.22
CA TRP A 175 10.06 -6.35 -25.40
C TRP A 175 10.66 -6.95 -24.13
N GLN A 176 10.38 -6.39 -22.98
CA GLN A 176 10.96 -6.83 -21.70
C GLN A 176 10.30 -8.10 -21.14
N ARG A 177 9.04 -8.35 -21.46
CA ARG A 177 8.24 -9.40 -20.81
C ARG A 177 7.67 -10.42 -21.80
N ALA A 178 6.90 -9.95 -22.77
CA ALA A 178 6.19 -10.85 -23.67
C ALA A 178 7.12 -11.57 -24.67
N VAL A 179 8.12 -10.88 -25.22
CA VAL A 179 9.08 -11.50 -26.14
C VAL A 179 9.91 -12.59 -25.47
N PRO A 180 10.53 -12.37 -24.29
CA PRO A 180 11.22 -13.42 -23.57
C PRO A 180 10.34 -14.59 -23.11
N ALA A 181 9.03 -14.36 -22.90
CA ALA A 181 8.09 -15.39 -22.45
C ALA A 181 7.62 -16.35 -23.55
N ARG A 182 7.85 -16.03 -24.84
CA ARG A 182 7.35 -16.82 -25.98
C ARG A 182 7.79 -18.27 -25.93
N GLY A 183 6.87 -19.18 -26.30
CA GLY A 183 7.12 -20.60 -26.44
C GLY A 183 6.85 -21.47 -25.22
N GLY A 184 6.33 -20.90 -24.13
CA GLY A 184 6.04 -21.66 -22.89
C GLY A 184 4.67 -22.33 -22.80
N VAL A 185 3.72 -21.94 -23.64
CA VAL A 185 2.28 -22.25 -23.45
C VAL A 185 1.82 -23.59 -24.05
N ASN A 186 2.61 -24.22 -24.92
CA ASN A 186 2.16 -25.43 -25.65
C ASN A 186 2.04 -26.68 -24.77
N GLU A 187 2.53 -26.65 -23.53
CA GLU A 187 2.52 -27.79 -22.60
C GLU A 187 1.31 -27.78 -21.63
N ILE A 188 0.50 -26.71 -21.64
CA ILE A 188 -0.61 -26.57 -20.70
C ILE A 188 -1.90 -26.93 -21.45
N SER A 189 -2.26 -28.20 -21.40
CA SER A 189 -3.55 -28.70 -21.87
C SER A 189 -4.46 -29.02 -20.67
N GLY A 190 -5.69 -28.51 -20.69
CA GLY A 190 -6.74 -28.82 -19.72
C GLY A 190 -7.09 -27.66 -18.79
N LYS A 191 -8.35 -27.63 -18.35
CA LYS A 191 -8.84 -26.67 -17.35
C LYS A 191 -8.45 -27.17 -15.98
N PRO A 192 -7.72 -26.39 -15.17
CA PRO A 192 -7.39 -26.78 -13.80
C PRO A 192 -8.66 -26.76 -12.92
N GLU A 193 -8.68 -27.59 -11.89
CA GLU A 193 -9.70 -27.48 -10.85
C GLU A 193 -9.50 -26.18 -10.08
N ILE A 194 -8.25 -25.89 -9.69
CA ILE A 194 -7.88 -24.68 -8.96
C ILE A 194 -6.73 -23.98 -9.69
N ALA A 195 -6.92 -22.69 -9.98
CA ALA A 195 -5.81 -21.82 -10.39
C ALA A 195 -5.45 -20.84 -9.28
N ILE A 196 -4.15 -20.68 -9.02
CA ILE A 196 -3.63 -19.84 -7.96
C ILE A 196 -2.74 -18.77 -8.58
N ALA A 197 -3.22 -17.53 -8.55
CA ALA A 197 -2.47 -16.37 -9.02
C ALA A 197 -1.64 -15.78 -7.86
N THR A 198 -0.31 -15.72 -8.01
CA THR A 198 0.61 -15.33 -6.94
C THR A 198 1.85 -14.61 -7.50
N TYR A 199 2.48 -13.79 -6.68
CA TYR A 199 3.74 -13.14 -7.04
C TYR A 199 4.92 -14.12 -7.00
N PHE A 200 5.82 -13.97 -7.95
CA PHE A 200 7.08 -14.72 -8.06
C PHE A 200 8.26 -13.71 -8.16
N PRO A 201 9.38 -13.91 -7.46
CA PRO A 201 9.80 -15.06 -6.65
C PRO A 201 9.52 -14.94 -5.14
N ASN A 202 8.28 -14.95 -4.69
CA ASN A 202 7.98 -15.02 -3.26
C ASN A 202 7.76 -16.49 -2.84
N CYS A 203 8.88 -17.22 -2.70
CA CYS A 203 8.89 -18.65 -2.41
C CYS A 203 10.22 -19.08 -1.77
N ASP A 204 10.25 -20.34 -1.31
CA ASP A 204 11.46 -20.98 -0.82
C ASP A 204 12.45 -21.19 -2.00
N MET A 205 13.52 -20.41 -2.01
CA MET A 205 14.50 -20.40 -3.10
C MET A 205 15.38 -21.66 -3.14
N GLU A 206 15.61 -22.32 -2.01
CA GLU A 206 16.40 -23.55 -1.96
C GLU A 206 15.63 -24.71 -2.62
N LYS A 207 14.36 -24.85 -2.26
CA LYS A 207 13.48 -25.84 -2.89
C LYS A 207 13.25 -25.54 -4.37
N LEU A 208 13.13 -24.26 -4.73
CA LEU A 208 12.96 -23.87 -6.13
C LEU A 208 14.14 -24.31 -7.02
N ARG A 209 15.38 -24.24 -6.52
CA ARG A 209 16.59 -24.67 -7.24
C ARG A 209 16.58 -26.16 -7.61
N VAL A 210 15.91 -26.99 -6.82
CA VAL A 210 15.75 -28.44 -7.09
C VAL A 210 14.42 -28.77 -7.79
N GLY A 211 13.71 -27.77 -8.31
CA GLY A 211 12.46 -27.95 -9.05
C GLY A 211 11.22 -28.14 -8.19
N ALA A 212 11.29 -27.87 -6.89
CA ALA A 212 10.15 -27.92 -5.98
C ALA A 212 9.71 -26.50 -5.60
N PHE A 213 8.51 -26.09 -5.99
CA PHE A 213 7.97 -24.79 -5.64
C PHE A 213 7.26 -24.84 -4.28
N ARG A 214 7.56 -23.88 -3.42
CA ARG A 214 6.85 -23.63 -2.14
C ARG A 214 6.62 -22.14 -1.95
N SER A 215 5.37 -21.72 -2.07
CA SER A 215 5.00 -20.32 -1.96
C SER A 215 5.07 -19.82 -0.52
N ALA A 216 5.67 -18.65 -0.30
CA ALA A 216 5.70 -17.98 0.99
C ALA A 216 4.33 -17.39 1.39
N TYR A 217 3.45 -17.06 0.42
CA TYR A 217 2.10 -16.57 0.72
C TYR A 217 1.13 -17.66 1.16
N TRP A 218 1.29 -18.88 0.63
CA TRP A 218 0.30 -19.95 0.77
C TRP A 218 0.71 -21.04 1.74
N GLN A 219 1.98 -21.11 2.12
CA GLN A 219 2.55 -21.95 3.18
C GLN A 219 1.87 -23.35 3.33
N GLU A 220 1.23 -23.63 4.49
CA GLU A 220 0.54 -24.91 4.75
C GLU A 220 -0.67 -25.12 3.84
N LEU A 221 -1.35 -24.07 3.40
CA LEU A 221 -2.43 -24.22 2.43
C LEU A 221 -1.92 -24.82 1.11
N HIS A 222 -0.68 -24.49 0.69
CA HIS A 222 -0.04 -25.14 -0.45
C HIS A 222 0.09 -26.65 -0.23
N GLN A 223 0.51 -27.08 0.96
CA GLN A 223 0.63 -28.51 1.30
C GLN A 223 -0.74 -29.19 1.34
N LEU A 224 -1.75 -28.56 1.90
CA LEU A 224 -3.13 -29.04 1.93
C LEU A 224 -3.68 -29.27 0.52
N LEU A 225 -3.48 -28.32 -0.38
CA LEU A 225 -3.93 -28.40 -1.77
C LEU A 225 -3.21 -29.52 -2.53
N GLU A 226 -1.92 -29.71 -2.32
CA GLU A 226 -1.10 -30.76 -2.93
C GLU A 226 -1.53 -32.16 -2.44
N ALA A 227 -1.72 -32.32 -1.12
CA ALA A 227 -2.19 -33.56 -0.53
C ALA A 227 -3.61 -33.96 -0.97
N GLY A 228 -4.45 -32.99 -1.31
CA GLY A 228 -5.79 -33.21 -1.84
C GLY A 228 -5.86 -33.81 -3.23
N GLY A 229 -4.74 -34.02 -3.91
CA GLY A 229 -4.67 -34.64 -5.24
C GLY A 229 -5.33 -33.85 -6.38
N ARG A 230 -5.71 -32.59 -6.12
CA ARG A 230 -6.41 -31.73 -7.09
C ARG A 230 -5.50 -31.26 -8.21
N ASN A 231 -6.05 -31.02 -9.39
CA ASN A 231 -5.34 -30.45 -10.51
C ASN A 231 -5.11 -28.94 -10.30
N LEU A 232 -3.89 -28.55 -9.96
CA LEU A 232 -3.50 -27.19 -9.60
C LEU A 232 -2.77 -26.49 -10.75
N MET A 233 -3.08 -25.21 -10.97
CA MET A 233 -2.35 -24.32 -11.88
C MET A 233 -1.82 -23.12 -11.10
N TRP A 234 -0.52 -22.98 -11.02
CA TRP A 234 0.16 -21.81 -10.47
C TRP A 234 0.43 -20.79 -11.57
N ILE A 235 -0.15 -19.59 -11.43
CA ILE A 235 0.04 -18.45 -12.32
C ILE A 235 0.96 -17.46 -11.61
N TRP A 236 2.21 -17.39 -12.07
CA TRP A 236 3.22 -16.54 -11.49
C TRP A 236 3.23 -15.17 -12.13
N PHE A 237 2.99 -14.13 -11.32
CA PHE A 237 3.27 -12.74 -11.68
C PHE A 237 4.71 -12.41 -11.31
N TYR A 238 5.56 -12.29 -12.30
CA TYR A 238 6.95 -11.98 -12.07
C TYR A 238 7.11 -10.55 -11.54
N ALA A 239 7.56 -10.41 -10.30
CA ALA A 239 8.06 -9.19 -9.72
C ALA A 239 9.57 -9.06 -9.97
N PRO A 240 10.07 -7.94 -10.51
CA PRO A 240 11.51 -7.73 -10.67
C PRO A 240 12.23 -7.84 -9.33
N SER A 241 13.28 -8.64 -9.28
CA SER A 241 14.14 -8.76 -8.09
C SER A 241 15.57 -9.05 -8.54
N ASP A 242 16.53 -8.68 -7.71
CA ASP A 242 17.94 -8.98 -7.94
C ASP A 242 18.24 -10.48 -7.76
N ALA A 243 17.35 -11.20 -7.05
CA ALA A 243 17.54 -12.62 -6.76
C ALA A 243 17.24 -13.54 -7.97
N VAL A 244 16.30 -13.17 -8.84
CA VAL A 244 15.87 -13.99 -9.99
C VAL A 244 15.48 -13.10 -11.16
N SER A 245 16.17 -13.23 -12.27
CA SER A 245 15.80 -12.60 -13.53
C SER A 245 14.56 -13.27 -14.18
N PHE A 246 13.91 -12.58 -15.11
CA PHE A 246 12.77 -13.15 -15.84
C PHE A 246 13.13 -14.43 -16.61
N ARG A 247 14.36 -14.52 -17.13
CA ARG A 247 14.86 -15.71 -17.84
C ARG A 247 15.02 -16.89 -16.89
N GLU A 248 15.57 -16.65 -15.70
CA GLU A 248 15.70 -17.67 -14.66
C GLU A 248 14.34 -18.11 -14.13
N ALA A 249 13.38 -17.20 -13.94
CA ALA A 249 12.00 -17.53 -13.59
C ALA A 249 11.39 -18.55 -14.56
N ARG A 250 11.65 -18.40 -15.87
CA ARG A 250 11.22 -19.35 -16.90
C ARG A 250 11.94 -20.69 -16.78
N THR A 251 13.23 -20.70 -16.46
CA THR A 251 14.01 -21.93 -16.23
C THR A 251 13.44 -22.69 -15.01
N HIS A 252 13.19 -22.00 -13.91
CA HIS A 252 12.57 -22.59 -12.71
C HIS A 252 11.17 -23.13 -13.01
N ARG A 253 10.35 -22.41 -13.74
CA ARG A 253 9.03 -22.89 -14.17
C ARG A 253 9.14 -24.21 -14.96
N ASN A 254 10.08 -24.30 -15.88
CA ASN A 254 10.33 -25.53 -16.66
C ASN A 254 10.76 -26.69 -15.75
N ALA A 255 11.65 -26.43 -14.78
CA ALA A 255 12.10 -27.44 -13.82
C ALA A 255 10.94 -27.96 -12.97
N CYS A 256 10.09 -27.06 -12.43
CA CYS A 256 8.91 -27.44 -11.67
C CYS A 256 7.92 -28.27 -12.50
N ASN A 257 7.68 -27.92 -13.76
CA ASN A 257 6.81 -28.70 -14.64
C ASN A 257 7.37 -30.08 -15.01
N LYS A 258 8.71 -30.21 -15.10
CA LYS A 258 9.38 -31.51 -15.34
C LYS A 258 9.35 -32.44 -14.13
N ALA A 259 9.33 -31.89 -12.91
CA ALA A 259 9.22 -32.67 -11.69
C ALA A 259 7.91 -33.47 -11.62
N GLY A 260 6.91 -33.10 -12.41
CA GLY A 260 5.64 -33.81 -12.54
C GLY A 260 4.67 -33.59 -11.39
N GLY A 261 3.66 -34.45 -11.29
CA GLY A 261 2.61 -34.34 -10.28
C GLY A 261 1.38 -33.57 -10.78
N ASN A 262 0.47 -33.29 -9.84
CA ASN A 262 -0.81 -32.63 -10.11
C ASN A 262 -0.71 -31.09 -10.21
N GLN A 263 0.50 -30.55 -10.16
CA GLN A 263 0.75 -29.12 -10.23
C GLN A 263 1.35 -28.72 -11.56
N LYS A 264 0.84 -27.65 -12.15
CA LYS A 264 1.40 -27.02 -13.36
C LYS A 264 1.72 -25.56 -13.06
N PHE A 265 2.75 -25.05 -13.69
CA PHE A 265 3.26 -23.70 -13.45
C PHE A 265 3.36 -22.93 -14.76
N MET A 266 2.97 -21.67 -14.74
CA MET A 266 3.13 -20.75 -15.86
C MET A 266 3.44 -19.33 -15.39
N LEU A 267 4.19 -18.58 -16.19
CA LEU A 267 4.29 -17.14 -16.06
C LEU A 267 3.08 -16.50 -16.77
N ALA A 268 2.47 -15.49 -16.14
CA ALA A 268 1.29 -14.85 -16.70
C ALA A 268 1.53 -14.32 -18.13
N GLU A 269 2.71 -13.79 -18.39
CA GLU A 269 3.09 -13.25 -19.70
C GLU A 269 3.29 -14.30 -20.81
N GLU A 270 3.31 -15.58 -20.51
CA GLU A 270 3.48 -16.63 -21.53
C GLU A 270 2.29 -16.75 -22.50
N VAL A 271 1.12 -16.26 -22.11
CA VAL A 271 -0.04 -16.18 -23.02
C VAL A 271 0.04 -15.01 -24.00
N PHE A 272 1.02 -14.12 -23.85
CA PHE A 272 1.11 -12.89 -24.63
C PHE A 272 1.67 -13.18 -26.04
N SER A 273 0.82 -13.09 -27.02
CA SER A 273 1.13 -13.24 -28.44
C SER A 273 1.08 -11.89 -29.17
N PRO A 274 1.56 -11.78 -30.42
CA PRO A 274 1.39 -10.56 -31.22
C PRO A 274 -0.07 -10.10 -31.31
N THR A 275 -1.02 -11.03 -31.42
CA THR A 275 -2.45 -10.71 -31.46
C THR A 275 -2.95 -10.13 -30.12
N VAL A 276 -2.46 -10.61 -28.99
CA VAL A 276 -2.76 -10.05 -27.67
C VAL A 276 -2.18 -8.65 -27.53
N MET A 277 -0.94 -8.43 -28.06
CA MET A 277 -0.34 -7.10 -28.08
C MET A 277 -1.14 -6.10 -28.94
N LEU A 278 -1.56 -6.51 -30.12
CA LEU A 278 -2.40 -5.68 -30.98
C LEU A 278 -3.74 -5.34 -30.29
N ARG A 279 -4.30 -6.30 -29.57
CA ARG A 279 -5.51 -6.08 -28.76
C ARG A 279 -5.25 -5.07 -27.64
N ALA A 280 -4.15 -5.20 -26.88
CA ALA A 280 -3.78 -4.23 -25.84
C ALA A 280 -3.61 -2.81 -26.43
N LEU A 281 -2.95 -2.67 -27.55
CA LEU A 281 -2.80 -1.41 -28.26
C LEU A 281 -4.16 -0.84 -28.70
N TRP A 282 -5.02 -1.65 -29.27
CA TRP A 282 -6.37 -1.24 -29.68
C TRP A 282 -7.22 -0.77 -28.50
N LEU A 283 -7.21 -1.51 -27.38
CA LEU A 283 -7.90 -1.11 -26.14
C LEU A 283 -7.38 0.23 -25.62
N PHE A 284 -6.06 0.43 -25.61
CA PHE A 284 -5.44 1.68 -25.18
C PHE A 284 -5.87 2.86 -26.06
N LEU A 285 -5.91 2.68 -27.38
CA LEU A 285 -6.37 3.73 -28.31
C LEU A 285 -7.85 4.07 -28.11
N ILE A 286 -8.71 3.06 -27.94
CA ILE A 286 -10.13 3.28 -27.61
C ILE A 286 -10.26 4.05 -26.30
N LEU A 287 -9.50 3.70 -25.27
CA LEU A 287 -9.52 4.38 -23.99
C LEU A 287 -9.11 5.85 -24.12
N CYS A 288 -8.05 6.12 -24.86
CA CYS A 288 -7.61 7.49 -25.17
C CYS A 288 -8.72 8.31 -25.84
N LEU A 289 -9.44 7.72 -26.79
CA LEU A 289 -10.55 8.39 -27.50
C LEU A 289 -11.75 8.63 -26.57
N ARG A 290 -12.21 7.60 -25.84
CA ARG A 290 -13.35 7.70 -24.92
C ARG A 290 -13.12 8.69 -23.79
N SER A 291 -11.87 8.87 -23.37
CA SER A 291 -11.48 9.79 -22.30
C SER A 291 -11.47 11.27 -22.71
N ILE A 292 -11.65 11.62 -23.99
CA ILE A 292 -11.56 13.01 -24.47
C ILE A 292 -12.54 13.92 -23.71
N GLY A 293 -13.80 13.56 -23.61
CA GLY A 293 -14.81 14.32 -22.89
C GLY A 293 -14.64 14.30 -21.35
N LEU A 294 -13.97 13.27 -20.81
CA LEU A 294 -13.79 13.10 -19.37
C LEU A 294 -12.66 13.98 -18.81
N MET A 295 -11.82 14.56 -19.66
CA MET A 295 -10.73 15.42 -19.16
C MET A 295 -11.24 16.67 -18.44
N ARG A 296 -12.47 17.12 -18.73
CA ARG A 296 -13.11 18.26 -18.07
C ARG A 296 -13.76 17.90 -16.73
N SER A 297 -14.00 16.63 -16.47
CA SER A 297 -14.62 16.14 -15.21
C SER A 297 -13.62 16.02 -14.06
N CYS A 298 -12.34 16.36 -14.28
CA CYS A 298 -11.32 16.29 -13.25
C CYS A 298 -11.62 17.25 -12.10
N GLY A 299 -11.86 16.69 -10.90
CA GLY A 299 -12.08 17.48 -9.68
C GLY A 299 -13.42 18.22 -9.62
N THR A 300 -14.43 17.79 -10.40
CA THR A 300 -15.79 18.34 -10.31
C THR A 300 -16.52 17.83 -9.06
N ALA A 301 -16.27 16.59 -8.64
CA ALA A 301 -16.79 16.07 -7.39
C ALA A 301 -16.05 16.72 -6.21
N ARG A 302 -16.79 17.03 -5.14
CA ARG A 302 -16.29 17.65 -3.92
C ARG A 302 -16.46 16.70 -2.75
N ILE A 303 -15.59 16.81 -1.76
CA ILE A 303 -15.79 16.13 -0.48
C ILE A 303 -16.98 16.81 0.20
N GLU A 304 -17.91 16.02 0.72
CA GLU A 304 -19.07 16.52 1.47
C GLU A 304 -18.62 17.40 2.65
N GLY A 305 -19.24 18.58 2.80
CA GLY A 305 -18.86 19.55 3.82
C GLY A 305 -17.49 20.20 3.61
N SER A 306 -16.98 20.24 2.36
CA SER A 306 -15.72 20.89 2.01
C SER A 306 -15.90 21.88 0.85
N ASP A 307 -15.20 23.01 0.96
CA ASP A 307 -15.12 24.03 -0.07
C ASP A 307 -13.91 23.89 -1.01
N LEU A 308 -13.06 22.90 -0.75
CA LEU A 308 -11.83 22.63 -1.52
C LEU A 308 -12.14 22.20 -2.96
N ALA A 309 -11.50 22.86 -3.92
CA ALA A 309 -11.55 22.48 -5.36
C ALA A 309 -10.32 21.62 -5.70
N LEU A 310 -10.43 20.30 -5.56
CA LEU A 310 -9.30 19.36 -5.62
C LEU A 310 -8.76 19.06 -7.02
N GLY A 311 -9.32 19.66 -8.07
CA GLY A 311 -8.88 19.49 -9.46
C GLY A 311 -7.36 19.62 -9.69
N PRO A 312 -6.67 20.64 -9.15
CA PRO A 312 -5.24 20.80 -9.33
C PRO A 312 -4.40 19.61 -8.84
N VAL A 313 -4.75 19.00 -7.70
CA VAL A 313 -4.01 17.85 -7.12
C VAL A 313 -4.34 16.54 -7.82
N LEU A 314 -5.53 16.40 -8.42
CA LEU A 314 -5.95 15.20 -9.15
C LEU A 314 -5.43 15.17 -10.60
N LYS A 315 -5.11 16.30 -11.18
CA LYS A 315 -4.92 16.47 -12.62
C LYS A 315 -3.93 15.50 -13.25
N GLU A 316 -2.82 15.22 -12.59
CA GLU A 316 -1.78 14.31 -13.12
C GLU A 316 -2.25 12.86 -13.06
N ASP A 317 -2.84 12.43 -11.93
CA ASP A 317 -3.40 11.09 -11.76
C ASP A 317 -4.52 10.83 -12.75
N TRP A 318 -5.37 11.82 -13.00
CA TRP A 318 -6.45 11.75 -13.97
C TRP A 318 -5.91 11.55 -15.40
N LYS A 319 -4.92 12.35 -15.80
CA LYS A 319 -4.31 12.24 -17.13
C LYS A 319 -3.59 10.91 -17.35
N THR A 320 -2.78 10.46 -16.38
CA THR A 320 -2.04 9.21 -16.53
C THR A 320 -2.96 8.00 -16.51
N SER A 321 -4.05 8.05 -15.73
CA SER A 321 -5.06 6.98 -15.65
C SER A 321 -5.91 6.86 -16.91
N LEU A 322 -6.19 7.96 -17.60
CA LEU A 322 -7.09 7.96 -18.77
C LEU A 322 -6.35 7.85 -20.11
N ARG A 323 -5.09 8.30 -20.19
CA ARG A 323 -4.35 8.40 -21.45
C ARG A 323 -2.86 8.08 -21.34
N GLY A 324 -2.33 7.91 -20.12
CA GLY A 324 -0.91 7.72 -19.89
C GLY A 324 -0.52 6.28 -19.63
N ILE A 325 0.50 6.12 -18.80
CA ILE A 325 1.08 4.82 -18.46
C ILE A 325 0.06 3.91 -17.77
N VAL A 326 -0.75 4.44 -16.84
CA VAL A 326 -1.76 3.66 -16.12
C VAL A 326 -2.87 3.17 -17.04
N ALA A 327 -3.29 4.01 -18.02
CA ALA A 327 -4.21 3.59 -19.07
C ALA A 327 -3.64 2.46 -19.94
N ALA A 328 -2.36 2.55 -20.29
CA ALA A 328 -1.65 1.52 -21.04
C ALA A 328 -1.50 0.22 -20.24
N GLU A 329 -1.21 0.32 -18.95
CA GLU A 329 -1.15 -0.81 -18.03
C GLU A 329 -2.51 -1.51 -17.89
N ALA A 330 -3.60 -0.76 -17.76
CA ALA A 330 -4.95 -1.32 -17.74
C ALA A 330 -5.26 -2.10 -19.04
N ALA A 331 -4.97 -1.53 -20.19
CA ALA A 331 -5.15 -2.19 -21.48
C ALA A 331 -4.29 -3.48 -21.61
N TRP A 332 -3.06 -3.45 -21.09
CA TRP A 332 -2.17 -4.60 -21.02
C TRP A 332 -2.79 -5.73 -20.17
N TYR A 333 -3.20 -5.44 -18.94
CA TYR A 333 -3.77 -6.45 -18.05
C TYR A 333 -5.10 -7.01 -18.56
N ILE A 334 -5.97 -6.17 -19.12
CA ILE A 334 -7.23 -6.64 -19.72
C ILE A 334 -6.94 -7.63 -20.85
N ALA A 335 -6.03 -7.31 -21.76
CA ALA A 335 -5.68 -8.19 -22.87
C ALA A 335 -4.99 -9.48 -22.40
N LEU A 336 -4.10 -9.38 -21.40
CA LEU A 336 -3.38 -10.51 -20.79
C LEU A 336 -4.35 -11.49 -20.14
N PHE A 337 -5.22 -11.01 -19.25
CA PHE A 337 -6.10 -11.89 -18.49
C PHE A 337 -7.26 -12.45 -19.33
N ASP A 338 -7.75 -11.71 -20.33
CA ASP A 338 -8.69 -12.28 -21.31
C ASP A 338 -8.05 -13.47 -22.08
N ALA A 339 -6.78 -13.33 -22.48
CA ALA A 339 -6.07 -14.42 -23.15
C ALA A 339 -5.75 -15.59 -22.19
N LEU A 340 -5.40 -15.28 -20.93
CA LEU A 340 -5.13 -16.26 -19.89
C LEU A 340 -6.39 -17.07 -19.56
N ALA A 341 -7.49 -16.41 -19.28
CA ALA A 341 -8.74 -17.04 -18.89
C ALA A 341 -9.30 -17.96 -19.97
N ARG A 342 -9.15 -17.63 -21.25
CA ARG A 342 -9.52 -18.52 -22.36
C ARG A 342 -8.77 -19.87 -22.36
N LYS A 343 -7.53 -19.88 -21.84
CA LYS A 343 -6.70 -21.08 -21.80
C LYS A 343 -6.81 -21.87 -20.51
N THR A 344 -7.03 -21.15 -19.38
CA THR A 344 -6.84 -21.71 -18.04
C THR A 344 -8.05 -21.50 -17.13
N ALA A 345 -9.26 -21.20 -17.65
CA ALA A 345 -10.45 -20.96 -16.81
C ALA A 345 -10.61 -22.08 -15.77
N PRO A 346 -10.30 -21.84 -14.49
CA PRO A 346 -10.40 -22.83 -13.43
C PRO A 346 -11.85 -22.99 -12.98
N GLN A 347 -12.15 -24.07 -12.25
CA GLN A 347 -13.41 -24.15 -11.50
C GLN A 347 -13.37 -23.17 -10.32
N THR A 348 -12.24 -23.15 -9.60
CA THR A 348 -11.97 -22.22 -8.49
C THR A 348 -10.71 -21.41 -8.76
N GLY A 349 -10.81 -20.08 -8.74
CA GLY A 349 -9.69 -19.17 -8.81
C GLY A 349 -9.31 -18.67 -7.42
N LEU A 350 -8.02 -18.76 -7.06
CA LEU A 350 -7.44 -18.16 -5.86
C LEU A 350 -6.43 -17.10 -6.25
N TYR A 351 -6.38 -15.99 -5.51
CA TYR A 351 -5.32 -15.01 -5.71
C TYR A 351 -4.97 -14.27 -4.41
N VAL A 352 -3.75 -13.71 -4.39
CA VAL A 352 -3.29 -12.85 -3.30
C VAL A 352 -3.97 -11.50 -3.43
N PHE A 353 -4.71 -11.09 -2.40
CA PHE A 353 -5.48 -9.86 -2.39
C PHE A 353 -4.65 -8.68 -1.91
N GLU A 354 -4.43 -7.73 -2.78
CA GLU A 354 -3.87 -6.42 -2.49
C GLU A 354 -4.75 -5.28 -3.03
N ASN A 355 -5.85 -5.63 -3.71
CA ASN A 355 -6.78 -4.74 -4.40
C ASN A 355 -6.09 -3.81 -5.40
N GLN A 356 -5.11 -4.36 -6.13
CA GLN A 356 -4.44 -3.66 -7.21
C GLN A 356 -5.30 -3.63 -8.49
N ASN A 357 -4.95 -2.74 -9.40
CA ASN A 357 -5.69 -2.55 -10.66
C ASN A 357 -5.81 -3.84 -11.49
N TRP A 358 -4.78 -4.69 -11.54
CA TRP A 358 -4.77 -5.93 -12.31
C TRP A 358 -5.79 -6.96 -11.79
N GLU A 359 -6.09 -6.96 -10.50
CA GLU A 359 -7.01 -7.92 -9.88
C GLU A 359 -8.42 -7.79 -10.46
N SER A 360 -8.87 -6.54 -10.74
CA SER A 360 -10.15 -6.30 -11.40
C SER A 360 -10.22 -6.96 -12.79
N ALA A 361 -9.12 -6.91 -13.55
CA ALA A 361 -9.06 -7.55 -14.87
C ALA A 361 -9.02 -9.08 -14.77
N LEU A 362 -8.31 -9.64 -13.78
CA LEU A 362 -8.25 -11.08 -13.53
C LEU A 362 -9.62 -11.64 -13.15
N VAL A 363 -10.28 -11.02 -12.14
CA VAL A 363 -11.58 -11.47 -11.63
C VAL A 363 -12.65 -11.41 -12.72
N ASP A 364 -12.71 -10.28 -13.48
CA ASP A 364 -13.63 -10.14 -14.61
C ASP A 364 -13.42 -11.23 -15.68
N SER A 365 -12.16 -11.46 -16.04
CA SER A 365 -11.82 -12.43 -17.08
C SER A 365 -12.11 -13.87 -16.66
N TRP A 366 -11.80 -14.25 -15.42
CA TRP A 366 -12.15 -15.57 -14.89
C TRP A 366 -13.67 -15.77 -14.85
N ARG A 367 -14.41 -14.77 -14.39
CA ARG A 367 -15.89 -14.84 -14.32
C ARG A 367 -16.51 -15.01 -15.70
N LYS A 368 -16.07 -14.22 -16.68
CA LYS A 368 -16.53 -14.34 -18.08
C LYS A 368 -16.16 -15.66 -18.74
N ALA A 369 -15.05 -16.28 -18.34
CA ALA A 369 -14.64 -17.59 -18.82
C ALA A 369 -15.34 -18.77 -18.12
N GLY A 370 -16.24 -18.50 -17.14
CA GLY A 370 -17.06 -19.50 -16.46
C GLY A 370 -16.44 -20.07 -15.19
N THR A 371 -15.45 -19.39 -14.59
CA THR A 371 -14.96 -19.73 -13.24
C THR A 371 -16.10 -19.57 -12.24
N LYS A 372 -16.39 -20.63 -11.51
CA LYS A 372 -17.57 -20.71 -10.64
C LYS A 372 -17.34 -20.03 -9.29
N LYS A 373 -16.10 -20.07 -8.77
CA LYS A 373 -15.72 -19.57 -7.46
C LYS A 373 -14.41 -18.81 -7.54
N ILE A 374 -14.39 -17.57 -7.06
CA ILE A 374 -13.20 -16.72 -7.04
C ILE A 374 -12.96 -16.27 -5.61
N LEU A 375 -11.83 -16.70 -5.05
CA LEU A 375 -11.42 -16.45 -3.67
C LEU A 375 -10.20 -15.54 -3.65
N ALA A 376 -10.26 -14.48 -2.84
CA ALA A 376 -9.15 -13.60 -2.59
C ALA A 376 -8.57 -13.88 -1.20
N HIS A 377 -7.25 -13.94 -1.05
CA HIS A 377 -6.58 -14.15 0.24
C HIS A 377 -5.92 -12.85 0.71
N GLN A 378 -6.40 -12.31 1.80
CA GLN A 378 -5.79 -11.18 2.48
C GLN A 378 -4.63 -11.69 3.36
N HIS A 379 -3.38 -11.43 2.96
CA HIS A 379 -2.17 -12.01 3.55
C HIS A 379 -1.36 -11.04 4.40
N GLU A 380 -1.53 -9.72 4.22
CA GLU A 380 -0.80 -8.69 4.93
C GLU A 380 -1.52 -8.23 6.21
N ALA A 381 -0.77 -7.63 7.14
CA ALA A 381 -1.37 -6.83 8.19
C ALA A 381 -2.08 -5.62 7.58
N ILE A 382 -3.38 -5.44 7.88
CA ILE A 382 -4.16 -4.32 7.32
C ILE A 382 -3.70 -3.00 7.94
N LYS A 383 -3.21 -2.12 7.09
CA LYS A 383 -2.77 -0.76 7.41
C LYS A 383 -3.94 0.20 7.22
N PRO A 384 -4.38 0.95 8.25
CA PRO A 384 -5.59 1.78 8.19
C PRO A 384 -5.62 2.81 7.07
N LEU A 385 -4.47 3.34 6.67
CA LEU A 385 -4.33 4.31 5.58
C LEU A 385 -3.81 3.71 4.26
N ASN A 386 -3.67 2.38 4.15
CA ASN A 386 -3.54 1.73 2.85
C ASN A 386 -4.93 1.61 2.19
N LEU A 387 -5.38 2.70 1.58
CA LEU A 387 -6.76 2.83 1.11
C LEU A 387 -7.13 1.84 0.00
N ARG A 388 -6.17 1.17 -0.61
CA ARG A 388 -6.44 0.10 -1.58
C ARG A 388 -7.38 -0.97 -1.02
N LEU A 389 -7.20 -1.31 0.27
CA LEU A 389 -7.91 -2.41 0.91
C LEU A 389 -9.37 -2.08 1.27
N PHE A 390 -9.77 -0.82 1.13
CA PHE A 390 -11.08 -0.32 1.55
C PHE A 390 -11.88 0.20 0.37
N GLU A 391 -13.22 0.18 0.50
CA GLU A 391 -14.13 0.67 -0.54
C GLU A 391 -15.24 1.51 0.08
N ASP A 392 -15.79 2.42 -0.70
CA ASP A 392 -17.10 2.97 -0.36
C ASP A 392 -18.16 1.86 -0.44
N LYS A 393 -19.11 1.85 0.50
CA LYS A 393 -20.17 0.82 0.54
C LYS A 393 -20.96 0.76 -0.76
N ALA A 394 -21.21 1.92 -1.39
CA ALA A 394 -21.93 1.98 -2.66
C ALA A 394 -21.24 1.21 -3.79
N ALA A 395 -19.91 0.97 -3.72
CA ALA A 395 -19.22 0.17 -4.72
C ALA A 395 -19.71 -1.28 -4.80
N PHE A 396 -20.22 -1.82 -3.69
CA PHE A 396 -20.78 -3.18 -3.61
C PHE A 396 -22.25 -3.26 -4.04
N GLU A 397 -22.93 -2.13 -4.11
CA GLU A 397 -24.34 -2.02 -4.50
C GLU A 397 -24.51 -1.78 -6.01
N HIS A 398 -23.42 -1.50 -6.72
CA HIS A 398 -23.46 -1.30 -8.16
C HIS A 398 -23.58 -2.62 -8.89
N ASP A 399 -24.59 -2.71 -9.73
CA ASP A 399 -24.84 -3.85 -10.60
C ASP A 399 -24.50 -3.54 -12.07
N GLY A 400 -24.44 -4.60 -12.88
CA GLY A 400 -24.26 -4.51 -14.31
C GLY A 400 -22.79 -4.48 -14.78
N PRO A 401 -22.59 -4.27 -16.10
CA PRO A 401 -21.28 -4.46 -16.74
C PRO A 401 -20.18 -3.45 -16.33
N ALA A 402 -20.57 -2.32 -15.73
CA ALA A 402 -19.64 -1.29 -15.24
C ALA A 402 -19.38 -1.37 -13.72
N ALA A 403 -19.97 -2.36 -13.03
CA ALA A 403 -19.74 -2.63 -11.62
C ALA A 403 -18.28 -3.10 -11.38
N LYS A 404 -17.79 -2.94 -10.14
CA LYS A 404 -16.48 -3.48 -9.76
C LYS A 404 -16.55 -5.01 -9.70
N PRO A 405 -15.62 -5.72 -10.37
CA PRO A 405 -15.57 -7.18 -10.28
C PRO A 405 -14.88 -7.59 -8.97
N PHE A 406 -15.69 -7.81 -7.93
CA PHE A 406 -15.21 -8.31 -6.65
C PHE A 406 -15.06 -9.84 -6.65
N PRO A 407 -14.17 -10.42 -5.83
CA PRO A 407 -14.16 -11.86 -5.54
C PRO A 407 -15.46 -12.28 -4.85
N ASP A 408 -15.79 -13.57 -4.91
CA ASP A 408 -16.99 -14.08 -4.23
C ASP A 408 -16.80 -14.07 -2.72
N ARG A 409 -15.57 -14.38 -2.25
CA ARG A 409 -15.19 -14.32 -0.83
C ARG A 409 -13.78 -13.73 -0.68
N LEU A 410 -13.60 -12.98 0.39
CA LEU A 410 -12.31 -12.53 0.89
C LEU A 410 -11.95 -13.36 2.12
N ALA A 411 -10.95 -14.22 1.99
CA ALA A 411 -10.44 -15.05 3.08
C ALA A 411 -9.50 -14.23 3.96
N VAL A 412 -9.81 -14.10 5.26
CA VAL A 412 -9.13 -13.22 6.21
C VAL A 412 -8.75 -13.96 7.48
N GLY A 413 -7.45 -13.95 7.83
CA GLY A 413 -6.87 -14.70 8.94
C GLY A 413 -6.80 -13.95 10.28
N SER A 414 -7.44 -12.79 10.45
CA SER A 414 -7.37 -11.99 11.68
C SER A 414 -8.70 -11.33 12.01
N LYS A 415 -9.11 -11.41 13.29
CA LYS A 415 -10.32 -10.73 13.78
C LYS A 415 -10.21 -9.20 13.63
N THR A 416 -9.03 -8.65 13.91
CA THR A 416 -8.75 -7.22 13.75
C THR A 416 -8.82 -6.80 12.27
N ALA A 417 -8.28 -7.62 11.36
CA ALA A 417 -8.38 -7.36 9.93
C ALA A 417 -9.85 -7.39 9.45
N ILE A 418 -10.64 -8.34 9.94
CA ILE A 418 -12.08 -8.43 9.66
C ILE A 418 -12.80 -7.16 10.13
N ALA A 419 -12.54 -6.71 11.36
CA ALA A 419 -13.15 -5.50 11.91
C ALA A 419 -12.79 -4.26 11.06
N ARG A 420 -11.51 -4.10 10.70
CA ARG A 420 -11.02 -2.99 9.85
C ARG A 420 -11.63 -2.99 8.45
N LEU A 421 -11.77 -4.17 7.84
CA LEU A 421 -12.40 -4.30 6.51
C LEU A 421 -13.88 -3.92 6.55
N ARG A 422 -14.61 -4.35 7.59
CA ARG A 422 -16.02 -3.96 7.82
C ARG A 422 -16.17 -2.45 8.02
N GLU A 423 -15.33 -1.86 8.88
CA GLU A 423 -15.26 -0.41 9.08
C GLU A 423 -14.93 0.33 7.77
N GLY A 424 -14.09 -0.27 6.94
CA GLY A 424 -13.67 0.25 5.63
C GLY A 424 -14.59 -0.13 4.47
N GLY A 425 -15.85 -0.50 4.72
CA GLY A 425 -16.91 -0.64 3.72
C GLY A 425 -17.21 -2.05 3.23
N TRP A 426 -16.38 -3.07 3.56
CA TRP A 426 -16.62 -4.44 3.09
C TRP A 426 -17.86 -5.07 3.72
N PRO A 427 -18.80 -5.65 2.95
CA PRO A 427 -19.96 -6.36 3.45
C PRO A 427 -19.54 -7.65 4.19
N GLU A 428 -20.22 -7.95 5.30
CA GLU A 428 -19.92 -9.12 6.11
C GLU A 428 -20.02 -10.44 5.34
N ASN A 429 -21.04 -10.56 4.49
CA ASN A 429 -21.26 -11.76 3.67
C ASN A 429 -20.19 -12.02 2.61
N ARG A 430 -19.26 -11.09 2.37
CA ARG A 430 -18.10 -11.28 1.48
C ARG A 430 -16.81 -11.60 2.22
N ILE A 431 -16.78 -11.46 3.53
CA ILE A 431 -15.60 -11.78 4.36
C ILE A 431 -15.78 -13.18 4.93
N THR A 432 -14.79 -14.05 4.74
CA THR A 432 -14.76 -15.38 5.32
C THR A 432 -13.57 -15.52 6.26
N PRO A 433 -13.80 -15.71 7.56
CA PRO A 433 -12.74 -15.99 8.52
C PRO A 433 -12.06 -17.33 8.19
N VAL A 434 -10.73 -17.32 8.07
CA VAL A 434 -9.90 -18.51 7.83
C VAL A 434 -8.71 -18.52 8.79
N GLU A 435 -7.97 -19.62 8.84
CA GLU A 435 -6.73 -19.67 9.60
C GLU A 435 -5.67 -18.76 8.97
N SER A 436 -4.92 -18.02 9.83
CA SER A 436 -3.80 -17.21 9.40
C SER A 436 -2.68 -18.09 8.87
N LEU A 437 -2.19 -17.82 7.68
CA LEU A 437 -1.05 -18.54 7.10
C LEU A 437 0.30 -17.92 7.49
N ARG A 438 0.32 -16.69 7.96
CA ARG A 438 1.55 -15.94 8.24
C ARG A 438 1.86 -15.83 9.73
N PHE A 439 0.86 -15.57 10.56
CA PHE A 439 1.03 -15.31 11.99
C PHE A 439 0.53 -16.53 12.76
N LYS A 440 1.46 -17.45 13.09
CA LYS A 440 1.12 -18.74 13.72
C LYS A 440 1.25 -18.77 15.24
N ASN A 441 2.07 -17.89 15.82
CA ASN A 441 2.41 -17.91 17.24
C ASN A 441 2.13 -16.58 17.93
N ALA A 442 1.37 -15.71 17.33
CA ALA A 442 1.15 -14.35 17.82
C ALA A 442 0.27 -14.24 19.08
N GLY A 443 -0.19 -15.35 19.64
CA GLY A 443 -1.13 -15.37 20.77
C GLY A 443 -0.65 -16.07 22.04
N SER A 444 0.50 -16.73 22.03
CA SER A 444 0.94 -17.58 23.17
C SER A 444 1.88 -16.89 24.18
N GLY A 445 2.24 -15.63 23.96
CA GLY A 445 3.09 -14.88 24.87
C GLY A 445 2.32 -14.43 26.11
N THR A 446 2.49 -15.10 27.23
CA THR A 446 2.27 -14.49 28.54
C THR A 446 3.22 -13.29 28.65
N ALA A 447 2.69 -12.13 29.06
CA ALA A 447 3.54 -10.96 29.34
C ALA A 447 4.60 -11.37 30.38
N VAL A 448 5.79 -11.68 29.92
CA VAL A 448 6.96 -11.89 30.79
C VAL A 448 7.54 -10.49 31.00
N GLU A 449 7.72 -10.12 32.26
CA GLU A 449 8.43 -8.90 32.63
C GLU A 449 9.88 -9.04 32.15
N ARG A 450 10.21 -8.41 31.04
CA ARG A 450 11.54 -8.47 30.43
C ARG A 450 12.38 -7.32 30.97
N GLN A 451 13.55 -7.62 31.47
CA GLN A 451 14.53 -6.66 32.00
C GLN A 451 15.64 -6.38 30.99
N GLY A 452 15.28 -6.16 29.72
CA GLY A 452 16.26 -5.78 28.70
C GLY A 452 16.82 -4.38 28.93
N ASP A 453 18.00 -4.14 28.38
CA ASP A 453 18.75 -2.87 28.44
C ASP A 453 18.94 -2.21 27.07
N ALA A 454 18.33 -2.78 26.00
CA ALA A 454 18.53 -2.29 24.64
C ALA A 454 17.31 -1.58 24.08
N LEU A 455 17.56 -0.54 23.28
CA LEU A 455 16.62 -0.11 22.23
C LEU A 455 16.78 -1.06 21.04
N LEU A 456 15.75 -1.84 20.72
CA LEU A 456 15.73 -2.64 19.49
C LEU A 456 15.11 -1.82 18.34
N LEU A 457 15.96 -1.33 17.41
CA LEU A 457 15.56 -0.59 16.24
C LEU A 457 15.37 -1.55 15.06
N ILE A 458 14.13 -1.72 14.61
CA ILE A 458 13.77 -2.58 13.47
C ILE A 458 13.59 -1.72 12.23
N ALA A 459 14.59 -1.72 11.35
CA ALA A 459 14.65 -0.87 10.18
C ALA A 459 13.66 -1.30 9.08
N GLY A 460 13.21 -0.33 8.29
CA GLY A 460 12.39 -0.54 7.10
C GLY A 460 13.22 -0.92 5.86
N TYR A 461 12.54 -1.22 4.76
CA TYR A 461 13.18 -1.50 3.48
C TYR A 461 13.55 -0.21 2.70
N LEU A 462 13.01 0.96 3.09
CA LEU A 462 13.28 2.24 2.45
C LEU A 462 14.50 2.91 3.11
N PRO A 463 15.55 3.25 2.33
CA PRO A 463 16.72 3.93 2.87
C PRO A 463 16.41 5.25 3.59
N SER A 464 15.49 6.05 3.04
CA SER A 464 15.10 7.34 3.62
C SER A 464 14.43 7.20 5.00
N GLU A 465 13.56 6.20 5.16
CA GLU A 465 12.90 5.91 6.44
C GLU A 465 13.92 5.45 7.49
N THR A 466 14.79 4.51 7.12
CA THR A 466 15.85 4.02 8.01
C THR A 466 16.80 5.14 8.45
N GLN A 467 17.15 6.06 7.55
CA GLN A 467 17.97 7.23 7.90
C GLN A 467 17.27 8.12 8.93
N VAL A 468 15.98 8.42 8.75
CA VAL A 468 15.20 9.21 9.72
C VAL A 468 15.13 8.51 11.08
N MET A 469 14.92 7.20 11.11
CA MET A 469 14.92 6.44 12.37
C MET A 469 16.25 6.52 13.10
N LEU A 470 17.36 6.41 12.38
CA LEU A 470 18.69 6.51 12.96
C LEU A 470 19.01 7.94 13.43
N ASP A 471 18.55 8.98 12.73
CA ASP A 471 18.68 10.38 13.19
C ASP A 471 17.91 10.62 14.49
N ILE A 472 16.68 10.10 14.58
CA ILE A 472 15.84 10.15 15.77
C ILE A 472 16.53 9.41 16.94
N ALA A 473 17.04 8.19 16.69
CA ALA A 473 17.70 7.38 17.71
C ALA A 473 19.02 7.99 18.18
N ALA A 474 19.82 8.57 17.26
CA ALA A 474 21.07 9.28 17.60
C ALA A 474 20.80 10.47 18.53
N THR A 475 19.82 11.32 18.19
CA THR A 475 19.41 12.46 19.03
C THR A 475 18.88 12.00 20.40
N ALA A 476 18.10 10.90 20.44
CA ALA A 476 17.55 10.40 21.69
C ALA A 476 18.60 9.71 22.59
N SER A 477 19.69 9.22 21.99
CA SER A 477 20.71 8.40 22.69
C SER A 477 21.39 9.13 23.84
N GLU A 478 21.44 10.48 23.82
CA GLU A 478 22.00 11.31 24.89
C GLU A 478 21.27 11.10 26.25
N GLN A 479 19.99 10.69 26.22
CA GLN A 479 19.16 10.54 27.41
C GLN A 479 18.81 9.07 27.71
N PHE A 480 19.28 8.12 26.93
CA PHE A 480 18.90 6.72 27.06
C PHE A 480 19.41 6.05 28.33
N SER A 481 20.62 6.41 28.80
CA SER A 481 21.18 5.85 30.04
C SER A 481 20.31 6.16 31.26
N GLU A 482 19.70 7.35 31.31
CA GLU A 482 18.76 7.74 32.38
C GLU A 482 17.46 6.91 32.35
N ALA A 483 17.08 6.43 31.17
CA ALA A 483 15.92 5.56 30.96
C ALA A 483 16.25 4.05 31.11
N GLY A 484 17.51 3.70 31.45
CA GLY A 484 17.96 2.31 31.57
C GLY A 484 18.13 1.61 30.22
N ILE A 485 18.42 2.37 29.16
CA ILE A 485 18.81 1.84 27.84
C ILE A 485 20.30 2.09 27.69
N GLU A 486 21.10 1.03 27.64
CA GLU A 486 22.56 1.10 27.62
C GLU A 486 23.16 0.88 26.24
N ARG A 487 22.37 0.34 25.30
CA ARG A 487 22.79 0.05 23.92
C ARG A 487 21.66 0.11 22.93
N ILE A 488 22.00 0.25 21.64
CA ILE A 488 21.06 0.16 20.53
C ILE A 488 21.40 -1.08 19.70
N ILE A 489 20.40 -1.95 19.48
CA ILE A 489 20.50 -3.08 18.55
C ILE A 489 19.76 -2.71 17.30
N VAL A 490 20.44 -2.57 16.17
CA VAL A 490 19.83 -2.30 14.87
C VAL A 490 19.61 -3.62 14.14
N LYS A 491 18.35 -3.95 13.86
CA LYS A 491 17.96 -5.06 13.01
C LYS A 491 17.67 -4.52 11.59
N PRO A 492 18.58 -4.71 10.62
CA PRO A 492 18.38 -4.23 9.26
C PRO A 492 17.30 -5.04 8.53
N HIS A 493 16.67 -4.41 7.55
CA HIS A 493 15.87 -5.15 6.58
C HIS A 493 16.81 -6.04 5.71
N PRO A 494 16.44 -7.28 5.36
CA PRO A 494 17.33 -8.21 4.62
C PRO A 494 17.92 -7.67 3.31
N PHE A 495 17.27 -6.68 2.68
CA PHE A 495 17.70 -6.06 1.43
C PHE A 495 18.30 -4.66 1.60
N LEU A 496 18.54 -4.19 2.85
CA LEU A 496 19.06 -2.85 3.10
C LEU A 496 20.24 -2.90 4.09
N PRO A 497 21.49 -2.84 3.63
CA PRO A 497 22.65 -2.68 4.50
C PRO A 497 22.60 -1.30 5.18
N VAL A 498 22.93 -1.25 6.49
CA VAL A 498 22.78 -0.04 7.33
C VAL A 498 24.11 0.49 7.86
N GLU A 499 25.21 -0.19 7.63
CA GLU A 499 26.54 0.12 8.17
C GLU A 499 26.95 1.57 7.88
N ASN A 500 26.81 2.01 6.63
CA ASN A 500 27.17 3.37 6.22
C ASN A 500 26.22 4.41 6.82
N PHE A 501 24.97 4.06 7.10
CA PHE A 501 24.03 4.98 7.73
C PHE A 501 24.34 5.18 9.21
N ILE A 502 24.75 4.13 9.91
CA ILE A 502 25.17 4.19 11.31
C ILE A 502 26.50 4.97 11.42
N ALA A 503 27.48 4.65 10.59
CA ALA A 503 28.80 5.31 10.60
C ALA A 503 28.76 6.82 10.29
N ALA A 504 27.68 7.31 9.70
CA ALA A 504 27.48 8.72 9.41
C ALA A 504 26.86 9.53 10.57
N ARG A 505 26.69 8.91 11.76
CA ARG A 505 26.01 9.51 12.92
C ARG A 505 26.81 9.28 14.20
N ASP A 506 26.67 10.22 15.11
CA ASP A 506 27.22 10.11 16.47
C ASP A 506 26.12 9.65 17.43
N PHE A 507 26.38 8.55 18.13
CA PHE A 507 25.49 8.01 19.16
C PHE A 507 26.19 8.13 20.53
N ALA A 508 25.44 8.49 21.56
CA ALA A 508 25.99 8.62 22.91
C ALA A 508 26.20 7.25 23.62
N ILE A 509 25.63 6.18 23.07
CA ILE A 509 25.75 4.80 23.58
C ILE A 509 26.11 3.84 22.46
N ASP A 510 26.51 2.61 22.82
CA ASP A 510 26.94 1.59 21.85
C ASP A 510 25.83 1.18 20.89
N VAL A 511 26.19 1.03 19.61
CA VAL A 511 25.30 0.59 18.53
C VAL A 511 25.83 -0.69 17.90
N THR A 512 25.02 -1.74 17.90
CA THR A 512 25.34 -3.04 17.28
C THR A 512 24.35 -3.38 16.19
N ILE A 513 24.84 -4.03 15.11
CA ILE A 513 24.00 -4.55 14.03
C ILE A 513 23.80 -6.04 14.27
N SER A 514 22.55 -6.50 14.31
CA SER A 514 22.25 -7.93 14.44
C SER A 514 21.56 -8.49 13.20
N THR A 515 22.05 -9.63 12.73
CA THR A 515 21.43 -10.44 11.66
C THR A 515 20.64 -11.63 12.21
N GLU A 516 20.63 -11.85 13.52
CA GLU A 516 19.85 -12.89 14.21
C GLU A 516 18.36 -12.76 13.92
N ASN A 517 17.58 -13.82 14.18
CA ASN A 517 16.13 -13.73 14.06
C ASN A 517 15.56 -12.78 15.11
N LEU A 518 14.42 -12.17 14.81
CA LEU A 518 13.77 -11.25 15.76
C LEU A 518 13.44 -11.93 17.08
N GLU A 519 13.07 -13.22 17.04
CA GLU A 519 12.74 -14.03 18.22
C GLU A 519 13.89 -14.11 19.21
N ASP A 520 15.12 -14.13 18.73
CA ASP A 520 16.34 -14.21 19.55
C ASP A 520 16.73 -12.85 20.18
N LEU A 521 16.15 -11.75 19.71
CA LEU A 521 16.47 -10.38 20.13
C LEU A 521 15.50 -9.83 21.19
N TRP A 522 14.34 -10.47 21.40
CA TRP A 522 13.32 -9.93 22.30
C TRP A 522 13.75 -9.84 23.76
N ASP A 523 14.53 -10.79 24.25
CA ASP A 523 14.93 -10.83 25.66
C ASP A 523 15.88 -9.69 26.06
N GLY A 524 16.68 -9.19 25.12
CA GLY A 524 17.56 -8.03 25.33
C GLY A 524 16.86 -6.67 25.17
N ALA A 525 15.65 -6.64 24.63
CA ALA A 525 14.96 -5.39 24.33
C ALA A 525 14.22 -4.83 25.55
N ARG A 526 14.41 -3.55 25.85
CA ARG A 526 13.64 -2.75 26.80
C ARG A 526 12.52 -1.97 26.08
N LEU A 527 12.83 -1.44 24.92
CA LEU A 527 11.92 -0.69 24.06
C LEU A 527 12.15 -1.10 22.61
N VAL A 528 11.10 -1.26 21.84
CA VAL A 528 11.17 -1.53 20.39
C VAL A 528 10.80 -0.27 19.61
N PHE A 529 11.66 0.13 18.66
CA PHE A 529 11.40 1.21 17.74
C PHE A 529 11.37 0.69 16.31
N THR A 530 10.18 0.65 15.70
CA THR A 530 9.99 0.04 14.38
C THR A 530 9.79 1.07 13.27
N ALA A 531 10.14 0.70 12.04
CA ALA A 531 9.74 1.43 10.86
C ALA A 531 8.20 1.49 10.71
N ASN A 532 7.72 2.52 10.02
CA ASN A 532 6.30 2.83 9.87
C ASN A 532 5.47 1.68 9.26
N SER A 533 5.98 1.05 8.20
CA SER A 533 5.16 0.12 7.41
C SER A 533 5.37 -1.36 7.75
N THR A 534 6.20 -1.68 8.74
CA THR A 534 6.54 -3.07 9.09
C THR A 534 5.45 -3.75 9.93
N ALA A 535 5.27 -5.05 9.69
CA ALA A 535 4.42 -5.89 10.55
C ALA A 535 5.12 -6.38 11.82
N ALA A 536 6.43 -6.16 11.95
CA ALA A 536 7.21 -6.53 13.14
C ALA A 536 6.74 -5.81 14.42
N VAL A 537 5.98 -4.72 14.28
CA VAL A 537 5.25 -4.10 15.40
C VAL A 537 4.35 -5.10 16.12
N PHE A 538 3.69 -6.01 15.40
CA PHE A 538 2.84 -7.04 16.01
C PHE A 538 3.64 -8.18 16.61
N ASP A 539 4.80 -8.50 16.05
CA ASP A 539 5.72 -9.50 16.61
C ASP A 539 6.29 -8.99 17.94
N ALA A 540 6.67 -7.71 18.03
CA ALA A 540 7.11 -7.06 19.27
C ALA A 540 5.99 -7.00 20.33
N MET A 541 4.75 -6.68 19.94
CA MET A 541 3.59 -6.73 20.83
C MET A 541 3.34 -8.15 21.36
N ALA A 542 3.45 -9.17 20.48
CA ALA A 542 3.32 -10.57 20.85
C ALA A 542 4.42 -11.01 21.81
N ALA A 543 5.62 -10.45 21.70
CA ALA A 543 6.72 -10.65 22.62
C ALA A 543 6.52 -9.93 23.98
N GLY A 544 5.44 -9.15 24.15
CA GLY A 544 5.17 -8.43 25.39
C GLY A 544 6.07 -7.21 25.60
N LEU A 545 6.50 -6.55 24.54
CA LEU A 545 7.40 -5.39 24.59
C LEU A 545 6.66 -4.07 24.38
N PRO A 546 7.11 -2.98 25.01
CA PRO A 546 6.69 -1.62 24.67
C PRO A 546 7.13 -1.27 23.25
N VAL A 547 6.24 -0.63 22.47
CA VAL A 547 6.52 -0.35 21.05
C VAL A 547 6.30 1.10 20.70
N CYS A 548 7.29 1.66 20.02
CA CYS A 548 7.25 2.92 19.30
C CYS A 548 7.32 2.67 17.79
N VAL A 549 6.64 3.49 17.01
CA VAL A 549 6.67 3.44 15.53
C VAL A 549 7.15 4.76 14.99
N CYS A 550 8.10 4.74 14.07
CA CYS A 550 8.54 5.92 13.36
C CYS A 550 7.39 6.52 12.55
N ALA A 551 7.05 7.75 12.82
CA ALA A 551 6.06 8.47 12.04
C ALA A 551 6.72 9.12 10.82
N PRO A 552 6.14 8.94 9.61
CA PRO A 552 6.72 9.51 8.41
C PRO A 552 6.50 11.02 8.35
N ASP A 553 7.46 11.77 7.85
CA ASP A 553 7.32 13.20 7.62
C ASP A 553 6.40 13.46 6.42
N ASP A 554 6.89 13.50 5.22
CA ASP A 554 6.11 13.85 4.02
C ASP A 554 5.45 12.65 3.33
N ASP A 555 4.87 11.72 4.13
CA ASP A 555 4.16 10.55 3.60
C ASP A 555 3.01 10.13 4.54
N LEU A 556 2.14 9.23 4.05
CA LEU A 556 1.07 8.65 4.85
C LEU A 556 1.62 7.70 5.93
N ASN A 557 1.00 7.76 7.10
CA ASN A 557 1.27 6.76 8.13
C ASN A 557 0.69 5.40 7.71
N LEU A 558 1.55 4.51 7.24
CA LEU A 558 1.20 3.15 6.84
C LEU A 558 1.48 2.12 7.94
N SER A 559 1.55 2.54 9.20
CA SER A 559 1.69 1.60 10.31
C SER A 559 0.44 0.72 10.44
N PRO A 560 0.61 -0.60 10.53
CA PRO A 560 -0.51 -1.48 10.84
C PRO A 560 -0.99 -1.31 12.29
N ALA A 561 -0.20 -0.66 13.15
CA ALA A 561 -0.55 -0.32 14.53
C ALA A 561 -1.26 1.03 14.67
N LEU A 562 -1.44 1.79 13.59
CA LEU A 562 -2.17 3.07 13.65
C LEU A 562 -3.58 2.86 14.27
N GLY A 563 -3.88 3.66 15.29
CA GLY A 563 -5.12 3.56 16.06
C GLY A 563 -5.09 2.50 17.18
N ILE A 564 -3.92 1.99 17.55
CA ILE A 564 -3.68 1.22 18.78
C ILE A 564 -3.07 2.19 19.81
N ASP A 565 -3.84 2.54 20.84
CA ASP A 565 -3.47 3.60 21.79
C ASP A 565 -2.18 3.30 22.58
N ALA A 566 -1.85 2.02 22.75
CA ALA A 566 -0.63 1.57 23.43
C ALA A 566 0.64 1.77 22.58
N VAL A 567 0.53 2.09 21.30
CA VAL A 567 1.69 2.27 20.41
C VAL A 567 1.92 3.75 20.19
N ARG A 568 3.12 4.25 20.54
CA ARG A 568 3.48 5.66 20.34
C ARG A 568 4.04 5.91 18.95
N LEU A 569 3.54 6.96 18.29
CA LEU A 569 4.12 7.46 17.05
C LEU A 569 5.20 8.49 17.37
N ILE A 570 6.39 8.28 16.82
CA ILE A 570 7.59 9.07 17.11
C ILE A 570 8.06 9.82 15.86
N GLY A 571 8.10 11.14 15.94
CA GLY A 571 8.60 12.01 14.88
C GLY A 571 9.92 12.73 15.21
N SER A 572 10.41 12.60 16.46
CA SER A 572 11.64 13.29 16.89
C SER A 572 12.40 12.53 17.97
N GLY A 573 13.68 12.88 18.16
CA GLY A 573 14.51 12.33 19.23
C GLY A 573 13.97 12.64 20.62
N THR A 574 13.44 13.83 20.83
CA THR A 574 12.78 14.22 22.09
C THR A 574 11.60 13.33 22.43
N GLU A 575 10.77 13.01 21.44
CA GLU A 575 9.63 12.10 21.64
C GLU A 575 10.08 10.67 21.95
N LEU A 576 11.17 10.20 21.31
CA LEU A 576 11.73 8.87 21.58
C LEU A 576 12.36 8.81 22.98
N SER A 577 13.08 9.85 23.41
CA SER A 577 13.64 9.97 24.76
C SER A 577 12.50 9.95 25.81
N ALA A 578 11.45 10.73 25.60
CA ALA A 578 10.28 10.74 26.49
C ALA A 578 9.60 9.36 26.56
N ALA A 579 9.50 8.66 25.42
CA ALA A 579 8.95 7.30 25.37
C ALA A 579 9.87 6.26 26.06
N ALA A 580 11.17 6.47 26.08
CA ALA A 580 12.12 5.62 26.82
C ALA A 580 12.02 5.81 28.34
N GLN A 581 11.83 7.05 28.80
CA GLN A 581 11.63 7.39 30.23
C GLN A 581 10.28 6.92 30.75
N ASP A 582 9.22 7.09 29.96
CA ASP A 582 7.85 6.64 30.26
C ASP A 582 7.42 5.65 29.18
N LEU A 583 7.73 4.38 29.40
CA LEU A 583 7.51 3.31 28.42
C LEU A 583 6.04 3.20 27.99
N PRO A 584 5.77 3.01 26.67
CA PRO A 584 4.42 2.70 26.22
C PRO A 584 3.86 1.45 26.94
N PRO A 585 2.56 1.41 27.24
CA PRO A 585 1.98 0.25 27.87
C PRO A 585 2.06 -0.98 26.95
N VAL A 586 2.36 -2.13 27.53
CA VAL A 586 2.35 -3.40 26.81
C VAL A 586 0.90 -3.80 26.52
N THR A 587 0.62 -4.17 25.30
CA THR A 587 -0.71 -4.62 24.89
C THR A 587 -0.63 -5.85 23.99
N ALA A 588 -1.66 -6.66 24.03
CA ALA A 588 -1.74 -7.84 23.18
C ALA A 588 -1.77 -7.46 21.67
N PRO A 589 -1.13 -8.23 20.80
CA PRO A 589 -1.20 -8.05 19.37
C PRO A 589 -2.62 -8.28 18.85
N PRO A 590 -2.92 -7.87 17.59
CA PRO A 590 -4.17 -8.22 16.94
C PRO A 590 -4.42 -9.73 16.98
N SER A 591 -5.64 -10.12 17.30
CA SER A 591 -6.03 -11.53 17.37
C SER A 591 -6.02 -12.17 15.98
N PHE A 592 -5.12 -13.13 15.76
CA PHE A 592 -5.10 -13.99 14.59
C PHE A 592 -5.93 -15.25 14.83
N LEU A 593 -6.44 -15.81 13.72
CA LEU A 593 -7.19 -17.08 13.76
C LEU A 593 -6.19 -18.20 13.52
N GLU A 594 -5.89 -18.95 14.57
CA GLU A 594 -4.90 -20.03 14.55
C GLU A 594 -5.59 -21.39 14.57
N SER A 595 -5.05 -22.32 13.81
CA SER A 595 -5.34 -23.75 13.90
C SER A 595 -4.32 -24.51 13.04
N SER A 596 -3.85 -25.66 13.56
CA SER A 596 -2.91 -26.53 12.85
C SER A 596 -3.52 -27.26 11.65
N ASP A 597 -4.83 -27.40 11.60
CA ASP A 597 -5.52 -28.32 10.66
C ASP A 597 -6.17 -27.61 9.47
N LEU A 598 -6.10 -26.28 9.36
CA LEU A 598 -6.69 -25.47 8.27
C LEU A 598 -8.16 -25.84 7.94
N LYS A 599 -8.97 -26.14 8.97
CA LYS A 599 -10.35 -26.61 8.80
C LYS A 599 -11.25 -25.60 8.09
N ARG A 600 -11.06 -24.30 8.40
CA ARG A 600 -11.85 -23.23 7.76
C ARG A 600 -11.46 -23.06 6.29
N TRP A 601 -10.15 -23.15 5.96
CA TRP A 601 -9.71 -23.20 4.58
C TRP A 601 -10.26 -24.40 3.84
N SER A 602 -10.23 -25.60 4.47
CA SER A 602 -10.79 -26.82 3.88
C SER A 602 -12.28 -26.67 3.61
N ALA A 603 -13.04 -26.13 4.57
CA ALA A 603 -14.48 -25.86 4.40
C ALA A 603 -14.72 -24.85 3.28
N LEU A 604 -14.00 -23.72 3.28
CA LEU A 604 -14.12 -22.70 2.23
C LEU A 604 -13.83 -23.28 0.84
N LEU A 605 -12.84 -24.14 0.69
CA LEU A 605 -12.51 -24.78 -0.60
C LEU A 605 -13.51 -25.86 -1.01
N ALA A 606 -14.18 -26.51 -0.06
CA ALA A 606 -15.17 -27.54 -0.31
C ALA A 606 -16.58 -26.99 -0.57
N GLU A 607 -16.91 -25.76 -0.13
CA GLU A 607 -18.18 -25.13 -0.44
C GLU A 607 -18.46 -25.15 -1.94
N THR A 608 -19.61 -25.71 -2.32
CA THR A 608 -20.10 -25.62 -3.70
C THR A 608 -20.49 -24.16 -3.99
N PRO A 609 -20.17 -23.63 -5.18
CA PRO A 609 -20.46 -22.26 -5.56
C PRO A 609 -21.94 -21.92 -5.55
#